data_ac6efd56c74e4eb9f9c6f3f42b51a60e
#
_entry.id   ac6efd56c74e4eb9f9c6f3f42b51a60e
#
_cell.length_a   1.000
_cell.length_b   1.000
_cell.length_c   1.000
_cell.angle_alpha   90.00
_cell.angle_beta   90.00
_cell.angle_gamma   90.00
#
_symmetry.space_group_name_H-M   'P 1'
#
loop_
_entity.id
_entity.type
_entity.pdbx_description
1 polymer ?
#
loop_
_entity_poly.entity_id
_entity_poly.type
_entity_poly.pdbx_seq_one_letter_code
_entity_poly.pdbx_strand_id
1 'polypeptide(L)'
;MYNWESVKPELDTTLRLIKECLLRGHKVTAIYPNEMAIRRTEVWANTYVISSDNMETENFIEFYSSCILKEEFIKMSEHDVVFFRDNPPLDNHLLNFMDTLENDVFFINSISGLRKANNKIYPATLANMHSETDKSRRYIPLTTVSRNPKYLKQVIKEYDNDKFILKPMDGFGGSGVILLDKSSTTSNHNVNSLLDFYINQGGKNNYIILQEFIETELKGDVRVIMLNGAPVGAMRRVPAKDDHRSNVHAGGHCVTHDLNE
;
A
#
# COMPACT_ATOMS: atom_id res chain seq x y z
N MET A 1 4.70 11.47 7.35
CA MET A 1 3.46 11.38 8.15
C MET A 1 2.45 12.38 7.60
N TYR A 2 1.15 12.11 7.66
CA TYR A 2 0.13 13.14 7.40
C TYR A 2 0.17 14.23 8.47
N ASN A 3 -0.45 15.38 8.18
CA ASN A 3 -0.58 16.45 9.14
C ASN A 3 -1.17 15.92 10.46
N TRP A 4 -0.56 16.28 11.59
CA TRP A 4 -1.00 15.87 12.92
C TRP A 4 -2.48 16.15 13.15
N GLU A 5 -2.97 17.30 12.72
CA GLU A 5 -4.37 17.71 12.86
C GLU A 5 -5.38 16.80 12.11
N SER A 6 -4.91 16.02 11.14
CA SER A 6 -5.74 15.09 10.37
C SER A 6 -5.78 13.66 10.95
N VAL A 7 -5.06 13.40 12.03
CA VAL A 7 -5.03 12.11 12.72
C VAL A 7 -6.42 11.79 13.27
N LYS A 8 -6.87 10.58 13.01
CA LYS A 8 -8.08 10.00 13.63
C LYS A 8 -7.65 9.04 14.74
N PRO A 9 -7.61 9.49 16.01
CA PRO A 9 -6.91 8.78 17.08
C PRO A 9 -7.30 7.32 17.24
N GLU A 10 -8.59 6.99 17.10
CA GLU A 10 -9.08 5.63 17.29
C GLU A 10 -8.67 4.67 16.14
N LEU A 11 -8.39 5.19 14.95
CA LEU A 11 -8.12 4.41 13.74
C LEU A 11 -6.66 4.48 13.29
N ASP A 12 -5.88 5.43 13.81
CA ASP A 12 -4.52 5.68 13.34
C ASP A 12 -3.50 4.71 13.92
N THR A 13 -2.92 3.88 13.07
CA THR A 13 -1.88 2.92 13.47
C THR A 13 -0.53 3.56 13.75
N THR A 14 -0.24 4.73 13.18
CA THR A 14 1.00 5.47 13.46
C THR A 14 0.97 6.03 14.86
N LEU A 15 -0.19 6.56 15.30
CA LEU A 15 -0.37 7.03 16.67
C LEU A 15 -0.15 5.90 17.70
N ARG A 16 -0.58 4.66 17.38
CA ARG A 16 -0.33 3.49 18.23
C ARG A 16 1.16 3.18 18.35
N LEU A 17 1.90 3.24 17.24
CA LEU A 17 3.37 3.07 17.26
C LEU A 17 4.06 4.17 18.05
N ILE A 18 3.65 5.43 17.89
CA ILE A 18 4.18 6.56 18.66
C ILE A 18 4.00 6.31 20.16
N LYS A 19 2.78 5.97 20.58
CA LYS A 19 2.48 5.68 21.99
C LYS A 19 3.36 4.56 22.54
N GLU A 20 3.47 3.44 21.84
CA GLU A 20 4.29 2.30 22.24
C GLU A 20 5.78 2.67 22.34
N CYS A 21 6.30 3.45 21.41
CA CYS A 21 7.68 3.93 21.47
C CYS A 21 7.92 4.83 22.70
N LEU A 22 6.99 5.75 22.99
CA LEU A 22 7.09 6.62 24.16
C LEU A 22 7.03 5.81 25.47
N LEU A 23 6.13 4.83 25.57
CA LEU A 23 6.03 3.92 26.73
C LEU A 23 7.32 3.13 26.97
N ARG A 24 8.04 2.79 25.92
CA ARG A 24 9.36 2.13 26.00
C ARG A 24 10.52 3.08 26.26
N GLY A 25 10.25 4.37 26.46
CA GLY A 25 11.25 5.37 26.78
C GLY A 25 12.06 5.87 25.57
N HIS A 26 11.60 5.64 24.35
CA HIS A 26 12.26 6.19 23.16
C HIS A 26 11.92 7.68 22.97
N LYS A 27 12.88 8.46 22.48
CA LYS A 27 12.62 9.80 21.94
C LYS A 27 11.95 9.65 20.58
N VAL A 28 10.74 10.16 20.41
CA VAL A 28 9.95 10.04 19.19
C VAL A 28 9.83 11.39 18.52
N THR A 29 10.11 11.44 17.21
CA THR A 29 9.90 12.63 16.39
C THR A 29 8.98 12.31 15.20
N ALA A 30 8.09 13.23 14.88
CA ALA A 30 7.34 13.22 13.62
C ALA A 30 8.01 14.14 12.61
N ILE A 31 8.07 13.68 11.36
CA ILE A 31 8.65 14.41 10.24
C ILE A 31 7.65 14.42 9.08
N TYR A 32 7.45 15.60 8.49
CA TYR A 32 6.65 15.72 7.27
C TYR A 32 7.56 15.75 6.05
N PRO A 33 7.14 15.19 4.90
CA PRO A 33 7.98 15.10 3.70
C PRO A 33 8.52 16.44 3.20
N ASN A 34 7.77 17.50 3.35
CA ASN A 34 8.12 18.86 2.92
C ASN A 34 9.10 19.60 3.86
N GLU A 35 9.43 19.02 5.01
CA GLU A 35 10.30 19.62 6.02
C GLU A 35 11.78 19.20 5.89
N MET A 36 12.09 18.41 4.86
CA MET A 36 13.44 17.90 4.64
C MET A 36 14.28 18.83 3.77
N ALA A 37 15.55 18.93 4.09
CA ALA A 37 16.52 19.72 3.35
C ALA A 37 17.91 19.08 3.34
N ILE A 38 18.70 19.35 2.29
CA ILE A 38 20.14 19.05 2.29
C ILE A 38 20.90 20.34 2.62
N ARG A 39 21.72 20.27 3.66
CA ARG A 39 22.61 21.37 4.07
C ARG A 39 24.02 20.82 4.26
N ARG A 40 24.98 21.36 3.49
CA ARG A 40 26.39 20.95 3.57
C ARG A 40 26.59 19.43 3.49
N THR A 41 26.00 18.80 2.48
CA THR A 41 26.03 17.35 2.22
C THR A 41 25.27 16.47 3.22
N GLU A 42 24.63 17.04 4.22
CA GLU A 42 23.88 16.31 5.25
C GLU A 42 22.37 16.54 5.09
N VAL A 43 21.58 15.53 5.41
CA VAL A 43 20.12 15.63 5.41
C VAL A 43 19.63 16.12 6.77
N TRP A 44 18.86 17.17 6.75
CA TRP A 44 18.25 17.82 7.91
C TRP A 44 16.75 17.86 7.74
N ALA A 45 16.02 17.85 8.84
CA ALA A 45 14.58 18.06 8.81
C ALA A 45 14.12 18.92 9.97
N ASN A 46 13.10 19.73 9.73
CA ASN A 46 12.31 20.29 10.80
C ASN A 46 11.40 19.18 11.35
N THR A 47 11.57 18.84 12.61
CA THR A 47 10.91 17.70 13.25
C THR A 47 10.08 18.18 14.42
N TYR A 48 9.10 17.36 14.80
CA TYR A 48 8.24 17.60 15.95
C TYR A 48 8.50 16.51 16.99
N VAL A 49 9.27 16.85 18.03
CA VAL A 49 9.48 15.94 19.17
C VAL A 49 8.17 15.78 19.91
N ILE A 50 7.75 14.54 20.07
CA ILE A 50 6.47 14.20 20.69
C ILE A 50 6.69 13.77 22.14
N SER A 51 5.92 14.35 23.05
CA SER A 51 5.82 13.93 24.45
C SER A 51 4.36 13.89 24.88
N SER A 52 4.06 13.21 25.96
CA SER A 52 2.71 13.13 26.53
C SER A 52 2.80 12.87 28.04
N ASP A 53 1.96 13.55 28.81
CA ASP A 53 1.82 13.31 30.26
C ASP A 53 0.83 12.20 30.57
N ASN A 54 0.13 11.67 29.54
CA ASN A 54 -0.90 10.64 29.68
C ASN A 54 -0.60 9.41 28.82
N MET A 55 0.62 8.88 28.89
CA MET A 55 1.04 7.73 28.09
C MET A 55 0.35 6.42 28.50
N GLU A 56 -0.06 6.28 29.76
CA GLU A 56 -0.66 5.04 30.28
C GLU A 56 -2.14 4.86 29.89
N THR A 57 -2.83 5.91 29.47
CA THR A 57 -4.26 5.79 29.11
C THR A 57 -4.48 4.81 27.96
N GLU A 58 -5.49 3.96 28.04
CA GLU A 58 -5.91 3.10 26.94
C GLU A 58 -6.74 3.85 25.88
N ASN A 59 -7.23 5.04 26.22
CA ASN A 59 -8.02 5.88 25.32
C ASN A 59 -7.13 6.69 24.39
N PHE A 60 -7.16 6.37 23.10
CA PHE A 60 -6.33 7.04 22.10
C PHE A 60 -6.71 8.50 21.83
N ILE A 61 -7.95 8.90 22.09
CA ILE A 61 -8.38 10.33 22.00
C ILE A 61 -7.71 11.12 23.11
N GLU A 62 -7.72 10.59 24.35
CA GLU A 62 -7.05 11.23 25.49
C GLU A 62 -5.53 11.31 25.30
N PHE A 63 -4.92 10.20 24.86
CA PHE A 63 -3.50 10.17 24.54
C PHE A 63 -3.15 11.23 23.50
N TYR A 64 -3.86 11.28 22.37
CA TYR A 64 -3.64 12.25 21.30
C TYR A 64 -3.79 13.69 21.80
N SER A 65 -4.81 13.96 22.62
CA SER A 65 -5.08 15.28 23.17
C SER A 65 -4.02 15.74 24.18
N SER A 66 -3.33 14.80 24.83
CA SER A 66 -2.23 15.08 25.78
C SER A 66 -0.86 15.21 25.10
N CYS A 67 -0.75 14.90 23.80
CA CYS A 67 0.50 15.01 23.08
C CYS A 67 0.93 16.48 22.91
N ILE A 68 2.18 16.75 23.29
CA ILE A 68 2.86 18.03 23.06
C ILE A 68 3.87 17.83 21.95
N LEU A 69 3.83 18.69 20.95
CA LEU A 69 4.76 18.69 19.82
C LEU A 69 5.70 19.89 19.96
N LYS A 70 6.99 19.61 20.11
CA LYS A 70 8.04 20.64 20.16
C LYS A 70 8.84 20.60 18.87
N GLU A 71 8.88 21.70 18.16
CA GLU A 71 9.66 21.85 16.93
C GLU A 71 11.16 21.86 17.21
N GLU A 72 11.92 21.04 16.48
CA GLU A 72 13.38 20.98 16.53
C GLU A 72 13.94 20.72 15.13
N PHE A 73 14.99 21.46 14.73
CA PHE A 73 15.70 21.22 13.48
C PHE A 73 16.85 20.25 13.74
N ILE A 74 16.71 19.00 13.26
CA ILE A 74 17.59 17.88 13.60
C ILE A 74 18.22 17.32 12.32
N LYS A 75 19.47 16.89 12.42
CA LYS A 75 20.15 16.10 11.40
C LYS A 75 19.54 14.69 11.39
N MET A 76 19.13 14.24 10.20
CA MET A 76 18.40 12.97 10.05
C MET A 76 19.23 11.73 10.45
N SER A 77 20.55 11.76 10.26
CA SER A 77 21.44 10.66 10.69
C SER A 77 21.64 10.57 12.22
N GLU A 78 21.05 11.47 13.01
CA GLU A 78 21.01 11.36 14.48
C GLU A 78 19.88 10.45 14.99
N HIS A 79 19.01 9.97 14.09
CA HIS A 79 17.99 9.01 14.45
C HIS A 79 18.54 7.58 14.32
N ASP A 80 18.23 6.71 15.27
CA ASP A 80 18.56 5.28 15.19
C ASP A 80 17.63 4.55 14.21
N VAL A 81 16.33 4.90 14.21
CA VAL A 81 15.29 4.23 13.43
C VAL A 81 14.33 5.24 12.81
N VAL A 82 13.99 5.02 11.55
CA VAL A 82 12.93 5.76 10.87
C VAL A 82 11.83 4.82 10.40
N PHE A 83 10.61 5.00 10.91
CA PHE A 83 9.41 4.38 10.40
C PHE A 83 8.90 5.18 9.20
N PHE A 84 9.08 4.64 8.00
CA PHE A 84 8.55 5.26 6.80
C PHE A 84 7.04 5.00 6.69
N ARG A 85 6.23 5.97 7.09
CA ARG A 85 4.78 5.87 7.23
C ARG A 85 4.01 6.72 6.23
N ASP A 86 4.58 6.96 5.06
CA ASP A 86 3.89 7.65 3.98
C ASP A 86 2.98 6.71 3.20
N ASN A 87 1.92 7.28 2.62
CA ASN A 87 0.98 6.51 1.79
C ASN A 87 1.37 6.60 0.31
N PRO A 88 1.16 5.52 -0.45
CA PRO A 88 1.33 5.59 -1.88
C PRO A 88 0.36 6.60 -2.56
N PRO A 89 0.80 7.22 -3.67
CA PRO A 89 2.06 7.03 -4.37
C PRO A 89 3.24 7.65 -3.61
N LEU A 90 4.33 6.87 -3.45
CA LEU A 90 5.52 7.37 -2.76
C LEU A 90 6.23 8.40 -3.64
N ASP A 91 6.65 9.49 -3.01
CA ASP A 91 7.45 10.52 -3.68
C ASP A 91 8.89 10.02 -3.90
N ASN A 92 9.31 9.97 -5.17
CA ASN A 92 10.66 9.56 -5.53
C ASN A 92 11.74 10.50 -4.98
N HIS A 93 11.46 11.80 -4.84
CA HIS A 93 12.41 12.74 -4.24
C HIS A 93 12.59 12.44 -2.76
N LEU A 94 11.51 12.17 -2.03
CA LEU A 94 11.57 11.75 -0.64
C LEU A 94 12.37 10.45 -0.48
N LEU A 95 12.12 9.45 -1.34
CA LEU A 95 12.90 8.22 -1.33
C LEU A 95 14.39 8.45 -1.61
N ASN A 96 14.74 9.43 -2.47
CA ASN A 96 16.14 9.79 -2.73
C ASN A 96 16.83 10.41 -1.50
N PHE A 97 16.12 11.22 -0.72
CA PHE A 97 16.64 11.68 0.59
C PHE A 97 16.92 10.50 1.53
N MET A 98 15.97 9.55 1.61
CA MET A 98 16.09 8.40 2.50
C MET A 98 17.21 7.45 2.06
N ASP A 99 17.42 7.22 0.75
CA ASP A 99 18.53 6.40 0.24
C ASP A 99 19.89 6.87 0.74
N THR A 100 20.09 8.18 0.88
CA THR A 100 21.36 8.72 1.37
C THR A 100 21.63 8.43 2.85
N LEU A 101 20.61 7.99 3.57
CA LEU A 101 20.66 7.71 5.02
C LEU A 101 20.66 6.20 5.34
N GLU A 102 20.52 5.31 4.35
CA GLU A 102 20.39 3.85 4.61
C GLU A 102 21.60 3.23 5.33
N ASN A 103 22.78 3.86 5.29
CA ASN A 103 23.95 3.38 6.01
C ASN A 103 24.03 3.90 7.46
N ASP A 104 23.32 4.96 7.78
CA ASP A 104 23.39 5.64 9.09
C ASP A 104 22.15 5.35 9.94
N VAL A 105 21.02 5.06 9.32
CA VAL A 105 19.70 4.95 9.97
C VAL A 105 19.02 3.66 9.59
N PHE A 106 18.44 2.96 10.56
CA PHE A 106 17.65 1.76 10.29
C PHE A 106 16.23 2.13 9.84
N PHE A 107 15.86 1.73 8.62
CA PHE A 107 14.54 2.01 8.06
C PHE A 107 13.56 0.85 8.21
N ILE A 108 12.34 1.15 8.62
CA ILE A 108 11.18 0.25 8.63
C ILE A 108 10.09 0.84 7.73
N ASN A 109 9.83 0.29 6.52
CA ASN A 109 10.60 -0.73 5.79
C ASN A 109 11.85 -0.14 5.14
N SER A 110 12.79 -1.01 4.68
CA SER A 110 13.97 -0.55 3.92
C SER A 110 13.57 0.21 2.66
N ILE A 111 14.33 1.23 2.31
CA ILE A 111 14.01 2.08 1.13
C ILE A 111 14.17 1.29 -0.15
N SER A 112 15.21 0.46 -0.26
CA SER A 112 15.41 -0.45 -1.39
C SER A 112 14.26 -1.45 -1.54
N GLY A 113 13.71 -1.96 -0.43
CA GLY A 113 12.52 -2.81 -0.42
C GLY A 113 11.27 -2.07 -0.88
N LEU A 114 11.06 -0.83 -0.41
CA LEU A 114 9.94 0.01 -0.84
C LEU A 114 9.99 0.30 -2.34
N ARG A 115 11.16 0.64 -2.89
CA ARG A 115 11.32 0.86 -4.34
C ARG A 115 10.96 -0.35 -5.17
N LYS A 116 11.34 -1.55 -4.73
CA LYS A 116 11.05 -2.80 -5.44
C LYS A 116 9.59 -3.23 -5.27
N ALA A 117 9.10 -3.28 -4.05
CA ALA A 117 7.87 -3.99 -3.72
C ALA A 117 6.62 -3.09 -3.70
N ASN A 118 6.77 -1.77 -3.56
CA ASN A 118 5.62 -0.85 -3.52
C ASN A 118 5.12 -0.50 -4.93
N ASN A 119 4.98 -1.50 -5.78
CA ASN A 119 4.38 -1.38 -7.10
C ASN A 119 3.67 -2.68 -7.50
N LYS A 120 2.79 -2.60 -8.48
CA LYS A 120 1.98 -3.74 -8.92
C LYS A 120 2.67 -4.61 -9.99
N ILE A 121 3.81 -4.15 -10.54
CA ILE A 121 4.60 -4.92 -11.52
C ILE A 121 5.43 -5.98 -10.81
N TYR A 122 6.04 -5.65 -9.69
CA TYR A 122 6.96 -6.53 -8.99
C TYR A 122 6.36 -7.92 -8.69
N PRO A 123 5.15 -8.04 -8.10
CA PRO A 123 4.53 -9.35 -7.91
C PRO A 123 4.32 -10.12 -9.22
N ALA A 124 3.97 -9.42 -10.31
CA ALA A 124 3.73 -10.04 -11.61
C ALA A 124 5.00 -10.66 -12.24
N THR A 125 6.18 -10.30 -11.76
CA THR A 125 7.48 -10.81 -12.25
C THR A 125 8.05 -11.95 -11.40
N LEU A 126 7.38 -12.37 -10.32
CA LEU A 126 7.85 -13.43 -9.43
C LEU A 126 7.52 -14.82 -10.00
N ALA A 127 8.23 -15.21 -11.07
CA ALA A 127 7.97 -16.44 -11.81
C ALA A 127 8.00 -17.72 -10.94
N ASN A 128 8.84 -17.77 -9.91
CA ASN A 128 8.94 -18.92 -9.02
C ASN A 128 7.71 -19.11 -8.12
N MET A 129 6.82 -18.12 -8.05
CA MET A 129 5.58 -18.16 -7.27
C MET A 129 4.36 -18.48 -8.13
N HIS A 130 4.57 -18.84 -9.40
CA HIS A 130 3.53 -19.19 -10.34
C HIS A 130 3.83 -20.54 -10.99
N SER A 131 2.84 -21.44 -10.99
CA SER A 131 2.88 -22.68 -11.75
C SER A 131 1.78 -22.68 -12.81
N GLU A 132 2.13 -22.87 -14.07
CA GLU A 132 1.16 -22.97 -15.17
C GLU A 132 0.40 -24.32 -15.14
N THR A 133 1.05 -25.37 -14.67
CA THR A 133 0.53 -26.75 -14.68
C THR A 133 -0.16 -27.14 -13.38
N ASP A 134 0.23 -26.57 -12.26
CA ASP A 134 -0.32 -26.89 -10.94
C ASP A 134 -0.96 -25.63 -10.30
N LYS A 135 -2.28 -25.53 -10.40
CA LYS A 135 -3.06 -24.41 -9.85
C LYS A 135 -2.92 -24.28 -8.32
N SER A 136 -2.65 -25.36 -7.59
CA SER A 136 -2.45 -25.31 -6.14
C SER A 136 -1.16 -24.60 -5.73
N ARG A 137 -0.23 -24.40 -6.66
CA ARG A 137 1.04 -23.71 -6.48
C ARG A 137 1.07 -22.31 -7.11
N ARG A 138 -0.08 -21.74 -7.35
CA ARG A 138 -0.21 -20.38 -7.88
C ARG A 138 -0.44 -19.40 -6.73
N TYR A 139 0.63 -18.83 -6.23
CA TYR A 139 0.58 -17.79 -5.19
C TYR A 139 0.31 -16.39 -5.77
N ILE A 140 0.42 -16.23 -7.08
CA ILE A 140 0.20 -14.97 -7.78
C ILE A 140 -0.80 -15.21 -8.91
N PRO A 141 -1.87 -14.42 -9.02
CA PRO A 141 -2.82 -14.50 -10.13
C PRO A 141 -2.14 -14.28 -11.48
N LEU A 142 -2.62 -14.92 -12.54
CA LEU A 142 -2.17 -14.65 -13.90
C LEU A 142 -2.33 -13.17 -14.21
N THR A 143 -1.20 -12.53 -14.49
CA THR A 143 -1.14 -11.06 -14.60
C THR A 143 -0.42 -10.66 -15.85
N THR A 144 -1.06 -9.83 -16.66
CA THR A 144 -0.47 -9.19 -17.84
C THR A 144 -0.44 -7.69 -17.62
N VAL A 145 0.71 -7.07 -17.84
CA VAL A 145 0.89 -5.62 -17.76
C VAL A 145 1.29 -5.10 -19.14
N SER A 146 0.47 -4.26 -19.73
CA SER A 146 0.75 -3.69 -21.06
C SER A 146 0.05 -2.36 -21.26
N ARG A 147 0.54 -1.59 -22.23
CA ARG A 147 -0.15 -0.41 -22.81
C ARG A 147 -0.53 -0.64 -24.28
N ASN A 148 -0.40 -1.88 -24.75
CA ASN A 148 -0.76 -2.25 -26.11
C ASN A 148 -2.16 -2.89 -26.12
N PRO A 149 -3.21 -2.21 -26.58
CA PRO A 149 -4.58 -2.73 -26.55
C PRO A 149 -4.76 -3.97 -27.41
N LYS A 150 -4.03 -4.11 -28.53
CA LYS A 150 -4.10 -5.29 -29.40
C LYS A 150 -3.59 -6.54 -28.66
N TYR A 151 -2.47 -6.40 -27.96
CA TYR A 151 -1.89 -7.48 -27.16
C TYR A 151 -2.82 -7.89 -26.01
N LEU A 152 -3.37 -6.92 -25.27
CA LEU A 152 -4.30 -7.22 -24.18
C LEU A 152 -5.56 -7.95 -24.65
N LYS A 153 -6.10 -7.58 -25.83
CA LYS A 153 -7.23 -8.31 -26.46
C LYS A 153 -6.88 -9.74 -26.84
N GLN A 154 -5.67 -9.96 -27.33
CA GLN A 154 -5.17 -11.29 -27.62
C GLN A 154 -5.11 -12.12 -26.36
N VAL A 155 -4.53 -11.60 -25.28
CA VAL A 155 -4.48 -12.27 -23.96
C VAL A 155 -5.87 -12.65 -23.44
N ILE A 156 -6.85 -11.73 -23.52
CA ILE A 156 -8.24 -12.01 -23.11
C ILE A 156 -8.83 -13.20 -23.90
N LYS A 157 -8.49 -13.34 -25.18
CA LYS A 157 -8.98 -14.44 -26.03
C LYS A 157 -8.28 -15.77 -25.71
N GLU A 158 -6.97 -15.72 -25.44
CA GLU A 158 -6.13 -16.89 -25.21
C GLU A 158 -6.35 -17.54 -23.85
N TYR A 159 -6.70 -16.75 -22.85
CA TYR A 159 -6.94 -17.28 -21.49
C TYR A 159 -8.29 -18.00 -21.40
N ASP A 160 -8.30 -19.16 -20.75
CA ASP A 160 -9.52 -19.94 -20.51
C ASP A 160 -10.46 -19.29 -19.45
N ASN A 161 -9.98 -18.29 -18.74
CA ASN A 161 -10.76 -17.61 -17.73
C ASN A 161 -11.88 -16.78 -18.33
N ASP A 162 -13.07 -16.86 -17.75
CA ASP A 162 -14.24 -16.07 -18.18
C ASP A 162 -14.22 -14.65 -17.60
N LYS A 163 -13.56 -14.46 -16.46
CA LYS A 163 -13.53 -13.19 -15.71
C LYS A 163 -12.12 -12.68 -15.50
N PHE A 164 -11.94 -11.37 -15.66
CA PHE A 164 -10.68 -10.66 -15.45
C PHE A 164 -10.90 -9.40 -14.63
N ILE A 165 -9.84 -8.98 -13.96
CA ILE A 165 -9.75 -7.67 -13.33
C ILE A 165 -8.89 -6.76 -14.20
N LEU A 166 -9.44 -5.62 -14.59
CA LEU A 166 -8.71 -4.51 -15.19
C LEU A 166 -8.46 -3.46 -14.12
N LYS A 167 -7.21 -3.01 -13.97
CA LYS A 167 -6.84 -1.99 -12.98
C LYS A 167 -5.69 -1.10 -13.45
N PRO A 168 -5.68 0.20 -13.05
CA PRO A 168 -4.58 1.10 -13.35
C PRO A 168 -3.35 0.74 -12.51
N MET A 169 -2.17 1.19 -12.96
CA MET A 169 -0.92 1.04 -12.21
C MET A 169 -0.96 1.82 -10.89
N ASP A 170 -1.49 3.04 -10.92
CA ASP A 170 -1.41 4.01 -9.83
C ASP A 170 -2.68 4.07 -8.96
N GLY A 171 -3.58 3.10 -9.07
CA GLY A 171 -4.82 3.05 -8.26
C GLY A 171 -4.59 2.43 -6.87
N PHE A 172 -5.20 3.03 -5.83
CA PHE A 172 -5.23 2.54 -4.45
C PHE A 172 -6.65 2.40 -3.95
N GLY A 173 -6.85 1.60 -2.89
CA GLY A 173 -8.15 1.45 -2.24
C GLY A 173 -9.27 0.88 -3.13
N GLY A 174 -8.93 0.19 -4.22
CA GLY A 174 -9.93 -0.33 -5.19
C GLY A 174 -10.39 0.68 -6.23
N SER A 175 -9.84 1.90 -6.25
CA SER A 175 -10.18 2.90 -7.26
C SER A 175 -9.73 2.44 -8.66
N GLY A 176 -10.64 2.57 -9.63
CA GLY A 176 -10.39 2.18 -11.01
C GLY A 176 -10.25 0.66 -11.23
N VAL A 177 -10.73 -0.18 -10.32
CA VAL A 177 -10.76 -1.63 -10.50
C VAL A 177 -12.08 -2.04 -11.14
N ILE A 178 -12.01 -2.70 -12.29
CA ILE A 178 -13.19 -3.14 -13.06
C ILE A 178 -13.13 -4.65 -13.29
N LEU A 179 -14.24 -5.32 -13.03
CA LEU A 179 -14.47 -6.71 -13.39
C LEU A 179 -14.92 -6.77 -14.85
N LEU A 180 -14.17 -7.48 -15.68
CA LEU A 180 -14.52 -7.85 -17.04
C LEU A 180 -15.02 -9.28 -17.06
N ASP A 181 -16.22 -9.49 -17.60
CA ASP A 181 -16.80 -10.81 -17.83
C ASP A 181 -16.91 -11.05 -19.33
N LYS A 182 -16.28 -12.11 -19.86
CA LYS A 182 -16.31 -12.45 -21.28
C LYS A 182 -17.73 -12.71 -21.78
N SER A 183 -18.59 -13.29 -20.94
CA SER A 183 -19.96 -13.64 -21.31
C SER A 183 -20.87 -12.43 -21.45
N SER A 184 -20.63 -11.41 -20.64
CA SER A 184 -21.41 -10.15 -20.65
C SER A 184 -20.89 -9.13 -21.64
N THR A 185 -19.67 -9.27 -22.13
CA THR A 185 -19.07 -8.40 -23.14
C THR A 185 -19.52 -8.82 -24.55
N THR A 186 -20.81 -8.81 -24.79
CA THR A 186 -21.44 -9.15 -26.09
C THR A 186 -21.02 -8.23 -27.24
N SER A 187 -20.21 -7.21 -27.00
CA SER A 187 -19.57 -6.44 -28.07
C SER A 187 -18.10 -6.19 -27.77
N ASN A 188 -17.24 -6.59 -28.70
CA ASN A 188 -15.82 -6.19 -28.73
C ASN A 188 -15.61 -4.67 -28.58
N HIS A 189 -16.63 -3.87 -28.81
CA HIS A 189 -16.61 -2.41 -28.66
C HIS A 189 -16.45 -1.97 -27.20
N ASN A 190 -17.12 -2.60 -26.24
CA ASN A 190 -17.04 -2.18 -24.84
C ASN A 190 -15.65 -2.43 -24.23
N VAL A 191 -15.05 -3.58 -24.52
CA VAL A 191 -13.68 -3.89 -24.09
C VAL A 191 -12.68 -2.93 -24.74
N ASN A 192 -12.86 -2.62 -26.03
CA ASN A 192 -12.01 -1.68 -26.76
C ASN A 192 -12.04 -0.29 -26.13
N SER A 193 -13.23 0.24 -25.93
CA SER A 193 -13.43 1.56 -25.36
C SER A 193 -12.86 1.65 -23.94
N LEU A 194 -12.99 0.57 -23.18
CA LEU A 194 -12.48 0.52 -21.82
C LEU A 194 -10.95 0.47 -21.77
N LEU A 195 -10.33 -0.36 -22.60
CA LEU A 195 -8.87 -0.41 -22.72
C LEU A 195 -8.31 0.94 -23.20
N ASP A 196 -8.93 1.53 -24.21
CA ASP A 196 -8.52 2.83 -24.76
C ASP A 196 -8.69 3.95 -23.70
N PHE A 197 -9.77 3.91 -22.92
CA PHE A 197 -9.99 4.86 -21.83
C PHE A 197 -8.86 4.80 -20.79
N TYR A 198 -8.55 3.60 -20.27
CA TYR A 198 -7.51 3.44 -19.25
C TYR A 198 -6.12 3.75 -19.77
N ILE A 199 -5.78 3.32 -20.98
CA ILE A 199 -4.46 3.56 -21.58
C ILE A 199 -4.27 5.06 -21.82
N ASN A 200 -5.28 5.76 -22.33
CA ASN A 200 -5.18 7.17 -22.72
C ASN A 200 -5.63 8.17 -21.64
N GLN A 201 -5.98 7.68 -20.45
CA GLN A 201 -6.43 8.53 -19.35
C GLN A 201 -5.40 9.62 -19.02
N GLY A 202 -5.86 10.86 -18.94
CA GLY A 202 -5.02 12.03 -18.66
C GLY A 202 -4.06 12.40 -19.80
N GLY A 203 -4.33 11.97 -21.05
CA GLY A 203 -3.47 12.23 -22.21
C GLY A 203 -2.12 11.49 -22.16
N LYS A 204 -1.98 10.50 -21.29
CA LYS A 204 -0.78 9.68 -21.11
C LYS A 204 -1.01 8.29 -21.68
N ASN A 205 0.02 7.69 -22.28
CA ASN A 205 0.00 6.31 -22.71
C ASN A 205 0.35 5.38 -21.52
N ASN A 206 -0.64 5.13 -20.66
CA ASN A 206 -0.46 4.44 -19.40
C ASN A 206 -0.35 2.92 -19.56
N TYR A 207 0.48 2.28 -18.74
CA TYR A 207 0.39 0.84 -18.53
C TYR A 207 -0.85 0.52 -17.71
N ILE A 208 -1.50 -0.60 -18.06
CA ILE A 208 -2.63 -1.14 -17.31
C ILE A 208 -2.38 -2.62 -16.99
N ILE A 209 -3.05 -3.09 -15.96
CA ILE A 209 -2.96 -4.48 -15.49
C ILE A 209 -4.24 -5.19 -15.88
N LEU A 210 -4.10 -6.30 -16.60
CA LEU A 210 -5.12 -7.30 -16.83
C LEU A 210 -4.75 -8.54 -16.00
N GLN A 211 -5.62 -8.93 -15.09
CA GLN A 211 -5.35 -10.02 -14.14
C GLN A 211 -6.55 -10.96 -14.09
N GLU A 212 -6.31 -12.27 -13.93
CA GLU A 212 -7.40 -13.21 -13.69
C GLU A 212 -8.20 -12.83 -12.44
N PHE A 213 -9.51 -13.05 -12.50
CA PHE A 213 -10.36 -12.91 -11.32
C PHE A 213 -10.27 -14.18 -10.48
N ILE A 214 -9.87 -14.05 -9.22
CA ILE A 214 -9.86 -15.16 -8.27
C ILE A 214 -11.21 -15.20 -7.58
N GLU A 215 -11.98 -16.23 -7.89
CA GLU A 215 -13.23 -16.53 -7.20
C GLU A 215 -12.89 -17.32 -5.93
N THR A 216 -13.33 -16.82 -4.78
CA THR A 216 -13.09 -17.45 -3.48
C THR A 216 -14.41 -17.82 -2.83
N GLU A 217 -14.45 -18.98 -2.16
CA GLU A 217 -15.63 -19.45 -1.40
C GLU A 217 -15.98 -18.45 -0.28
N LEU A 218 -14.97 -17.92 0.37
CA LEU A 218 -15.10 -16.85 1.36
C LEU A 218 -15.06 -15.50 0.64
N LYS A 219 -16.20 -14.80 0.58
CA LYS A 219 -16.25 -13.44 0.02
C LYS A 219 -15.20 -12.55 0.67
N GLY A 220 -14.39 -11.90 -0.17
CA GLY A 220 -13.37 -10.96 0.27
C GLY A 220 -11.94 -11.45 0.12
N ASP A 221 -11.05 -10.84 0.87
CA ASP A 221 -9.63 -11.19 0.91
C ASP A 221 -9.09 -11.22 2.34
N VAL A 222 -8.07 -12.02 2.58
CA VAL A 222 -7.33 -12.05 3.84
C VAL A 222 -6.07 -11.21 3.71
N ARG A 223 -5.90 -10.27 4.63
CA ARG A 223 -4.68 -9.49 4.78
C ARG A 223 -3.86 -10.03 5.93
N VAL A 224 -2.70 -10.57 5.64
CA VAL A 224 -1.73 -11.00 6.63
C VAL A 224 -0.73 -9.88 6.88
N ILE A 225 -0.49 -9.55 8.15
CA ILE A 225 0.53 -8.59 8.57
C ILE A 225 1.79 -9.38 8.86
N MET A 226 2.87 -8.99 8.20
CA MET A 226 4.17 -9.63 8.33
C MET A 226 5.16 -8.70 9.03
N LEU A 227 5.97 -9.25 9.92
CA LEU A 227 7.09 -8.55 10.54
C LEU A 227 8.34 -9.44 10.42
N ASN A 228 9.39 -8.93 9.79
CA ASN A 228 10.65 -9.65 9.58
C ASN A 228 10.47 -11.08 9.03
N GLY A 229 9.58 -11.23 8.04
CA GLY A 229 9.28 -12.51 7.40
C GLY A 229 8.33 -13.44 8.17
N ALA A 230 7.93 -13.10 9.40
CA ALA A 230 6.97 -13.86 10.20
C ALA A 230 5.57 -13.21 10.20
N PRO A 231 4.49 -13.99 10.10
CA PRO A 231 3.13 -13.46 10.26
C PRO A 231 2.86 -13.10 11.72
N VAL A 232 2.33 -11.90 11.97
CA VAL A 232 2.01 -11.41 13.32
C VAL A 232 0.51 -11.22 13.53
N GLY A 233 -0.29 -11.31 12.48
CA GLY A 233 -1.74 -11.22 12.57
C GLY A 233 -2.40 -11.23 11.20
N ALA A 234 -3.68 -11.52 11.17
CA ALA A 234 -4.46 -11.48 9.94
C ALA A 234 -5.85 -10.87 10.18
N MET A 235 -6.40 -10.31 9.11
CA MET A 235 -7.78 -9.84 9.07
C MET A 235 -8.41 -10.18 7.74
N ARG A 236 -9.65 -10.61 7.73
CA ARG A 236 -10.43 -10.75 6.52
C ARG A 236 -11.19 -9.47 6.25
N ARG A 237 -11.08 -8.99 5.02
CA ARG A 237 -11.85 -7.85 4.52
C ARG A 237 -13.04 -8.40 3.71
N VAL A 238 -14.23 -8.08 4.16
CA VAL A 238 -15.48 -8.52 3.56
C VAL A 238 -16.03 -7.38 2.72
N PRO A 239 -16.36 -7.61 1.43
CA PRO A 239 -16.91 -6.57 0.57
C PRO A 239 -18.29 -6.11 1.03
N ALA A 240 -18.69 -4.91 0.61
CA ALA A 240 -20.06 -4.46 0.75
C ALA A 240 -21.01 -5.36 -0.08
N LYS A 241 -22.29 -5.31 0.26
CA LYS A 241 -23.31 -6.02 -0.53
C LYS A 241 -23.27 -5.51 -1.97
N ASP A 242 -23.20 -6.43 -2.93
CA ASP A 242 -23.17 -6.12 -4.37
C ASP A 242 -21.88 -5.44 -4.89
N ASP A 243 -20.79 -5.47 -4.13
CA ASP A 243 -19.46 -5.06 -4.59
C ASP A 243 -18.49 -6.27 -4.59
N HIS A 244 -17.60 -6.32 -5.57
CA HIS A 244 -16.52 -7.32 -5.64
C HIS A 244 -15.26 -6.85 -4.91
N ARG A 245 -15.19 -5.57 -4.53
CA ARG A 245 -14.03 -4.96 -3.88
C ARG A 245 -14.16 -5.08 -2.37
N SER A 246 -13.16 -5.66 -1.72
CA SER A 246 -13.11 -5.83 -0.25
C SER A 246 -12.48 -4.64 0.49
N ASN A 247 -12.06 -3.61 -0.23
CA ASN A 247 -11.39 -2.45 0.37
C ASN A 247 -12.32 -1.69 1.30
N VAL A 248 -11.86 -1.33 2.49
CA VAL A 248 -12.63 -0.53 3.47
C VAL A 248 -13.09 0.80 2.87
N HIS A 249 -12.23 1.45 2.07
CA HIS A 249 -12.60 2.69 1.35
C HIS A 249 -13.71 2.49 0.31
N ALA A 250 -13.96 1.26 -0.14
CA ALA A 250 -15.05 0.90 -1.03
C ALA A 250 -16.31 0.41 -0.27
N GLY A 251 -16.36 0.59 1.05
CA GLY A 251 -17.48 0.19 1.89
C GLY A 251 -17.35 -1.21 2.51
N GLY A 252 -16.24 -1.89 2.29
CA GLY A 252 -15.94 -3.16 2.97
C GLY A 252 -15.69 -2.99 4.46
N HIS A 253 -15.79 -4.07 5.22
CA HIS A 253 -15.46 -4.10 6.65
C HIS A 253 -14.45 -5.20 6.97
N CYS A 254 -13.74 -5.03 8.10
CA CYS A 254 -12.75 -5.98 8.56
C CYS A 254 -13.32 -6.86 9.67
N VAL A 255 -12.99 -8.14 9.62
CA VAL A 255 -13.24 -9.10 10.70
C VAL A 255 -11.93 -9.80 11.05
N THR A 256 -11.79 -10.24 12.29
CA THR A 256 -10.63 -11.03 12.73
C THR A 256 -10.53 -12.32 11.92
N HIS A 257 -9.32 -12.73 11.59
CA HIS A 257 -9.04 -14.00 10.90
C HIS A 257 -7.91 -14.72 11.64
N ASP A 258 -8.09 -16.01 11.89
CA ASP A 258 -7.04 -16.83 12.50
C ASP A 258 -5.95 -17.13 11.47
N LEU A 259 -4.68 -17.09 11.90
CA LEU A 259 -3.54 -17.41 11.04
C LEU A 259 -3.46 -18.90 10.68
N ASN A 260 -4.23 -19.76 11.36
CA ASN A 260 -4.26 -21.20 11.15
C ASN A 260 -5.43 -21.67 10.28
N GLU A 261 -6.32 -20.77 9.90
CA GLU A 261 -7.41 -21.00 8.95
C GLU A 261 -6.98 -20.67 7.51
#